data_c128679bdee0fd64ff366c91647bd188
#
_entry.id   c128679bdee0fd64ff366c91647bd188
#
_cell.length_a   1.000
_cell.length_b   1.000
_cell.length_c   1.000
_cell.angle_alpha   90.00
_cell.angle_beta   90.00
_cell.angle_gamma   90.00
#
_symmetry.space_group_name_H-M   'P 1'
#
loop_
_entity.id
_entity.type
_entity.pdbx_description
1 polymer ?
#
loop_
_entity_poly.entity_id
_entity_poly.type
_entity_poly.pdbx_seq_one_letter_code
_entity_poly.pdbx_strand_id
1 'polypeptide(L)'
;MDLIVRAVDVGSGNTKYVVGTEGTEIRCASFPSIAYPSASETQAWSASERRKTVSIPIGHLFYEVGPDVHLVADSVRATQLHDEYTDTPEYMALLRGALHLMKQSRIDLLVVGLPVALLHLKKAALEKAMTGTHDVGGGKTVTVAKALAVAQPQGALAHYASV
;
A
#
# COMPACT_ATOMS: atom_id res chain seq x y z
N MET A 1 23.82 10.66 4.99
CA MET A 1 22.72 10.16 4.14
C MET A 1 21.44 10.13 4.94
N ASP A 2 20.45 10.76 4.39
CA ASP A 2 19.15 10.80 5.07
C ASP A 2 18.42 9.46 4.92
N LEU A 3 17.83 8.99 6.02
CA LEU A 3 17.01 7.80 6.00
C LEU A 3 15.69 8.07 5.28
N ILE A 4 15.28 7.13 4.45
CA ILE A 4 13.98 7.19 3.79
C ILE A 4 12.97 6.45 4.66
N VAL A 5 12.09 7.22 5.30
CA VAL A 5 11.01 6.72 6.16
C VAL A 5 9.69 6.97 5.46
N ARG A 6 8.87 5.94 5.38
CA ARG A 6 7.54 6.01 4.75
C ARG A 6 6.53 5.30 5.64
N ALA A 7 5.26 5.60 5.41
CA ALA A 7 4.18 4.96 6.15
C ALA A 7 3.03 4.63 5.21
N VAL A 8 2.31 3.57 5.51
CA VAL A 8 1.11 3.15 4.81
C VAL A 8 0.05 2.66 5.80
N ASP A 9 -1.17 3.03 5.54
CA ASP A 9 -2.34 2.64 6.33
C ASP A 9 -3.46 2.22 5.40
N VAL A 10 -3.81 0.94 5.45
CA VAL A 10 -4.92 0.38 4.67
C VAL A 10 -6.19 0.49 5.48
N GLY A 11 -6.97 1.52 5.21
CA GLY A 11 -8.29 1.69 5.81
C GLY A 11 -9.39 0.99 5.01
N SER A 12 -10.60 0.97 5.55
CA SER A 12 -11.76 0.33 4.92
C SER A 12 -12.17 0.98 3.60
N GLY A 13 -12.00 2.29 3.47
CA GLY A 13 -12.35 3.03 2.26
C GLY A 13 -11.15 3.41 1.42
N ASN A 14 -10.07 3.82 2.07
CA ASN A 14 -8.89 4.33 1.38
C ASN A 14 -7.60 3.80 1.99
N THR A 15 -6.62 3.59 1.12
CA THR A 15 -5.25 3.32 1.50
C THR A 15 -4.49 4.65 1.46
N LYS A 16 -3.96 5.05 2.61
CA LYS A 16 -3.20 6.30 2.78
C LYS A 16 -1.71 5.98 2.90
N TYR A 17 -0.89 6.80 2.30
CA TYR A 17 0.56 6.60 2.36
C TYR A 17 1.32 7.91 2.32
N VAL A 18 2.52 7.91 2.90
CA VAL A 18 3.43 9.05 2.89
C VAL A 18 4.20 9.07 1.58
N VAL A 19 4.12 10.16 0.85
CA VAL A 19 4.85 10.36 -0.40
C VAL A 19 6.25 10.88 -0.14
N GLY A 20 6.42 11.72 0.87
CA GLY A 20 7.69 12.33 1.21
C GLY A 20 7.53 13.42 2.25
N THR A 21 8.61 14.15 2.46
CA THR A 21 8.61 15.31 3.36
C THR A 21 9.05 16.56 2.61
N GLU A 22 8.47 17.69 2.98
CA GLU A 22 8.85 18.99 2.45
C GLU A 22 9.06 19.92 3.64
N GLY A 23 10.35 20.16 4.00
CA GLY A 23 10.68 20.83 5.24
C GLY A 23 10.24 20.00 6.44
N THR A 24 9.35 20.56 7.27
CA THR A 24 8.76 19.88 8.44
C THR A 24 7.41 19.23 8.12
N GLU A 25 6.89 19.41 6.90
CA GLU A 25 5.60 18.86 6.50
C GLU A 25 5.73 17.45 5.92
N ILE A 26 4.81 16.57 6.33
CA ILE A 26 4.68 15.23 5.77
C ILE A 26 3.63 15.28 4.67
N ARG A 27 4.03 14.90 3.44
CA ARG A 27 3.13 14.85 2.30
C ARG A 27 2.54 13.46 2.18
N CYS A 28 1.22 13.39 2.15
CA CYS A 28 0.47 12.14 2.04
C CYS A 28 -0.38 12.12 0.78
N ALA A 29 -0.66 10.91 0.31
CA ALA A 29 -1.62 10.65 -0.76
C ALA A 29 -2.48 9.46 -0.38
N SER A 30 -3.52 9.20 -1.15
CA SER A 30 -4.40 8.07 -0.91
C SER A 30 -5.01 7.56 -2.21
N PHE A 31 -5.46 6.30 -2.18
CA PHE A 31 -6.25 5.71 -3.25
C PHE A 31 -7.30 4.77 -2.65
N PRO A 32 -8.37 4.42 -3.40
CA PRO A 32 -9.39 3.53 -2.87
C PRO A 32 -8.82 2.17 -2.46
N SER A 33 -9.27 1.63 -1.32
CA SER A 33 -8.87 0.30 -0.84
C SER A 33 -9.59 -0.79 -1.63
N ILE A 34 -9.37 -0.81 -2.93
CA ILE A 34 -9.93 -1.76 -3.89
C ILE A 34 -8.78 -2.41 -4.64
N ALA A 35 -8.76 -3.74 -4.66
CA ALA A 35 -7.82 -4.53 -5.44
C ALA A 35 -8.64 -5.45 -6.36
N TYR A 36 -8.51 -5.26 -7.66
CA TYR A 36 -9.28 -5.99 -8.66
C TYR A 36 -8.43 -7.10 -9.27
N PRO A 37 -8.80 -8.39 -9.08
CA PRO A 37 -8.00 -9.50 -9.60
C PRO A 37 -8.17 -9.66 -11.11
N SER A 38 -7.06 -9.95 -11.78
CA SER A 38 -7.02 -10.25 -13.21
C SER A 38 -6.02 -11.38 -13.47
N ALA A 39 -6.31 -12.21 -14.47
CA ALA A 39 -5.40 -13.29 -14.88
C ALA A 39 -4.21 -12.77 -15.69
N SER A 40 -4.29 -11.56 -16.23
CA SER A 40 -3.24 -10.96 -17.04
C SER A 40 -2.94 -9.55 -16.55
N GLU A 41 -1.68 -9.15 -16.73
CA GLU A 41 -1.27 -7.79 -16.47
C GLU A 41 -2.06 -6.85 -17.39
N THR A 42 -2.70 -5.85 -16.80
CA THR A 42 -3.38 -4.82 -17.56
C THR A 42 -2.31 -3.95 -18.20
N GLN A 43 -2.09 -4.12 -19.48
CA GLN A 43 -1.19 -3.25 -20.22
C GLN A 43 -1.77 -1.84 -20.23
N ALA A 44 -0.93 -0.87 -19.93
CA ALA A 44 -1.28 0.54 -20.09
C ALA A 44 -1.71 0.76 -21.56
N TRP A 45 -3.00 0.78 -21.77
CA TRP A 45 -3.58 1.03 -23.08
C TRP A 45 -3.24 2.45 -23.49
N SER A 46 -2.51 2.59 -24.56
CA SER A 46 -2.12 3.81 -25.26
C SER A 46 -2.02 5.11 -24.42
N ALA A 47 -1.09 5.96 -24.77
CA ALA A 47 -0.83 7.27 -24.14
C ALA A 47 -2.05 8.21 -24.01
N SER A 48 -3.18 7.87 -24.59
CA SER A 48 -4.42 8.62 -24.49
C SER A 48 -5.30 8.24 -23.28
N GLU A 49 -5.08 7.08 -22.67
CA GLU A 49 -5.80 6.67 -21.47
C GLU A 49 -4.91 6.83 -20.24
N ARG A 50 -4.98 8.01 -19.66
CA ARG A 50 -4.19 8.37 -18.45
C ARG A 50 -4.78 7.76 -17.18
N ARG A 51 -4.95 6.46 -17.14
CA ARG A 51 -5.40 5.78 -15.93
C ARG A 51 -4.23 5.63 -14.96
N LYS A 52 -4.42 6.10 -13.75
CA LYS A 52 -3.45 5.93 -12.67
C LYS A 52 -3.76 4.65 -11.91
N THR A 53 -3.47 3.53 -12.51
CA THR A 53 -3.57 2.21 -11.89
C THR A 53 -2.28 1.44 -12.08
N VAL A 54 -2.06 0.46 -11.22
CA VAL A 54 -0.88 -0.41 -11.24
C VAL A 54 -1.34 -1.84 -11.12
N SER A 55 -0.77 -2.73 -11.93
CA SER A 55 -0.99 -4.18 -11.84
C SER A 55 0.06 -4.79 -10.92
N ILE A 56 -0.36 -5.27 -9.77
CA ILE A 56 0.52 -5.85 -8.75
C ILE A 56 0.49 -7.37 -8.89
N PRO A 57 1.62 -8.03 -9.19
CA PRO A 57 1.68 -9.48 -9.26
C PRO A 57 1.70 -10.10 -7.85
N ILE A 58 0.74 -10.98 -7.56
CA ILE A 58 0.70 -11.76 -6.33
C ILE A 58 0.27 -13.17 -6.66
N GLY A 59 1.16 -14.15 -6.42
CA GLY A 59 0.92 -15.52 -6.80
C GLY A 59 0.74 -15.67 -8.31
N HIS A 60 -0.40 -16.19 -8.73
CA HIS A 60 -0.73 -16.42 -10.14
C HIS A 60 -1.60 -15.32 -10.75
N LEU A 61 -1.98 -14.33 -9.98
CA LEU A 61 -2.86 -13.26 -10.41
C LEU A 61 -2.16 -11.91 -10.36
N PHE A 62 -2.74 -10.98 -11.10
CA PHE A 62 -2.42 -9.56 -10.99
C PHE A 62 -3.59 -8.85 -10.32
N TYR A 63 -3.29 -7.90 -9.45
CA TYR A 63 -4.30 -7.08 -8.78
C TYR A 63 -4.16 -5.64 -9.23
N GLU A 64 -5.21 -5.12 -9.85
CA GLU A 64 -5.25 -3.73 -10.26
C GLU A 64 -5.61 -2.87 -9.07
N VAL A 65 -4.75 -1.91 -8.75
CA VAL A 65 -4.92 -0.98 -7.62
C VAL A 65 -4.54 0.43 -8.05
N GLY A 66 -4.98 1.44 -7.32
CA GLY A 66 -4.57 2.81 -7.55
C GLY A 66 -5.73 3.82 -7.58
N PRO A 67 -5.42 5.11 -7.81
CA PRO A 67 -6.44 6.17 -7.78
C PRO A 67 -7.63 5.94 -8.71
N ASP A 68 -7.41 5.36 -9.87
CA ASP A 68 -8.45 5.16 -10.88
C ASP A 68 -8.96 3.72 -10.98
N VAL A 69 -8.75 2.91 -9.93
CA VAL A 69 -9.12 1.48 -9.93
C VAL A 69 -10.61 1.25 -10.22
N HIS A 70 -11.47 2.15 -9.78
CA HIS A 70 -12.92 2.05 -10.02
C HIS A 70 -13.31 2.17 -11.50
N LEU A 71 -12.44 2.70 -12.36
CA LEU A 71 -12.69 2.75 -13.81
C LEU A 71 -12.47 1.39 -14.48
N VAL A 72 -11.74 0.49 -13.82
CA VAL A 72 -11.43 -0.85 -14.32
C VAL A 72 -12.36 -1.90 -13.72
N ALA A 73 -12.82 -1.66 -12.49
CA ALA A 73 -13.69 -2.58 -11.77
C ALA A 73 -15.16 -2.35 -12.13
N ASP A 74 -15.77 -3.31 -12.83
CA ASP A 74 -17.17 -3.23 -13.30
C ASP A 74 -18.22 -3.26 -12.18
N SER A 75 -17.86 -3.54 -10.97
CA SER A 75 -18.75 -3.47 -9.84
C SER A 75 -17.96 -3.29 -8.56
N VAL A 76 -18.38 -2.31 -7.83
CA VAL A 76 -17.84 -1.98 -6.52
C VAL A 76 -18.11 -3.13 -5.55
N ARG A 77 -17.25 -4.15 -5.58
CA ARG A 77 -17.07 -4.99 -4.40
C ARG A 77 -16.00 -4.32 -3.57
N ALA A 78 -16.43 -3.32 -2.81
CA ALA A 78 -15.59 -2.80 -1.75
C ALA A 78 -15.10 -4.00 -0.94
N THR A 79 -13.79 -4.14 -0.80
CA THR A 79 -13.23 -5.17 0.06
C THR A 79 -13.73 -4.87 1.46
N GLN A 80 -14.72 -5.63 1.94
CA GLN A 80 -15.12 -5.52 3.33
C GLN A 80 -13.96 -6.04 4.16
N LEU A 81 -13.47 -5.18 5.05
CA LEU A 81 -12.42 -5.57 5.97
C LEU A 81 -13.02 -6.52 7.01
N HIS A 82 -12.64 -7.78 6.94
CA HIS A 82 -12.91 -8.75 8.02
C HIS A 82 -11.65 -8.92 8.85
N ASP A 83 -11.78 -9.64 9.95
CA ASP A 83 -10.67 -9.86 10.88
C ASP A 83 -9.42 -10.52 10.24
N GLU A 84 -9.60 -11.20 9.11
CA GLU A 84 -8.53 -11.90 8.39
C GLU A 84 -8.05 -11.18 7.12
N TYR A 85 -8.49 -9.96 6.86
CA TYR A 85 -8.17 -9.28 5.61
C TYR A 85 -6.66 -9.06 5.39
N THR A 86 -5.88 -8.97 6.48
CA THR A 86 -4.43 -8.79 6.42
C THR A 86 -3.69 -10.01 5.86
N ASP A 87 -4.33 -11.18 5.82
CA ASP A 87 -3.78 -12.40 5.24
C ASP A 87 -4.18 -12.58 3.77
N THR A 88 -4.93 -11.66 3.20
CA THR A 88 -5.43 -11.75 1.84
C THR A 88 -4.45 -11.19 0.82
N PRO A 89 -4.46 -11.73 -0.43
CA PRO A 89 -3.64 -11.15 -1.49
C PRO A 89 -4.04 -9.72 -1.84
N GLU A 90 -5.31 -9.35 -1.66
CA GLU A 90 -5.81 -7.99 -1.88
C GLU A 90 -5.13 -6.99 -0.94
N TYR A 91 -4.98 -7.34 0.33
CA TYR A 91 -4.27 -6.50 1.30
C TYR A 91 -2.80 -6.29 0.88
N MET A 92 -2.12 -7.36 0.51
CA MET A 92 -0.74 -7.27 0.03
C MET A 92 -0.64 -6.44 -1.26
N ALA A 93 -1.62 -6.55 -2.15
CA ALA A 93 -1.66 -5.74 -3.37
C ALA A 93 -1.81 -4.25 -3.06
N LEU A 94 -2.64 -3.90 -2.08
CA LEU A 94 -2.79 -2.51 -1.64
C LEU A 94 -1.49 -1.95 -1.05
N LEU A 95 -0.81 -2.75 -0.21
CA LEU A 95 0.49 -2.35 0.36
C LEU A 95 1.54 -2.15 -0.74
N ARG A 96 1.69 -3.10 -1.66
CA ARG A 96 2.64 -3.00 -2.76
C ARG A 96 2.29 -1.89 -3.74
N GLY A 97 1.00 -1.63 -3.96
CA GLY A 97 0.54 -0.49 -4.74
C GLY A 97 0.97 0.84 -4.14
N ALA A 98 0.85 0.97 -2.82
CA ALA A 98 1.35 2.15 -2.11
C ALA A 98 2.88 2.29 -2.27
N LEU A 99 3.64 1.20 -2.13
CA LEU A 99 5.09 1.19 -2.35
C LEU A 99 5.44 1.67 -3.76
N HIS A 100 4.70 1.20 -4.78
CA HIS A 100 4.90 1.63 -6.17
C HIS A 100 4.71 3.15 -6.31
N LEU A 101 3.63 3.67 -5.73
CA LEU A 101 3.27 5.08 -5.85
C LEU A 101 4.16 6.01 -5.01
N MET A 102 4.88 5.50 -4.03
CA MET A 102 5.87 6.26 -3.27
C MET A 102 7.09 6.62 -4.12
N LYS A 103 7.33 5.93 -5.23
CA LYS A 103 8.43 6.18 -6.20
C LYS A 103 9.81 6.13 -5.56
N GLN A 104 10.03 5.21 -4.63
CA GLN A 104 11.32 4.95 -4.00
C GLN A 104 11.75 3.52 -4.32
N SER A 105 13.01 3.33 -4.71
CA SER A 105 13.55 1.98 -4.92
C SER A 105 13.95 1.32 -3.61
N ARG A 106 14.21 2.12 -2.58
CA ARG A 106 14.59 1.66 -1.24
C ARG A 106 13.90 2.50 -0.18
N ILE A 107 13.38 1.83 0.82
CA ILE A 107 12.79 2.44 2.02
C ILE A 107 13.54 1.87 3.22
N ASP A 108 14.15 2.73 4.03
CA ASP A 108 14.92 2.30 5.20
C ASP A 108 14.02 1.85 6.34
N LEU A 109 12.89 2.54 6.55
CA LEU A 109 11.88 2.18 7.53
C LEU A 109 10.50 2.40 6.93
N LEU A 110 9.71 1.33 6.88
CA LEU A 110 8.30 1.37 6.51
C LEU A 110 7.44 1.15 7.74
N VAL A 111 6.59 2.10 8.06
CA VAL A 111 5.62 1.99 9.14
C VAL A 111 4.28 1.59 8.55
N VAL A 112 3.69 0.51 9.07
CA VAL A 112 2.40 -0.01 8.59
C VAL A 112 1.38 0.05 9.72
N GLY A 113 0.25 0.71 9.47
CA GLY A 113 -0.85 0.78 10.43
C GLY A 113 -1.69 -0.49 10.42
N LEU A 114 -1.99 -1.03 11.60
CA LEU A 114 -2.90 -2.16 11.80
C LEU A 114 -4.03 -1.76 12.74
N PRO A 115 -5.25 -2.30 12.54
CA PRO A 115 -6.30 -2.17 13.55
C PRO A 115 -5.81 -2.67 14.90
N VAL A 116 -6.19 -1.99 15.97
CA VAL A 116 -5.76 -2.34 17.34
C VAL A 116 -6.03 -3.80 17.66
N ALA A 117 -7.20 -4.30 17.26
CA ALA A 117 -7.60 -5.68 17.50
C ALA A 117 -6.68 -6.71 16.83
N LEU A 118 -6.02 -6.35 15.73
CA LEU A 118 -5.15 -7.25 14.97
C LEU A 118 -3.68 -7.09 15.31
N LEU A 119 -3.30 -5.98 15.95
CA LEU A 119 -1.89 -5.65 16.17
C LEU A 119 -1.13 -6.77 16.88
N HIS A 120 -1.67 -7.24 17.99
CA HIS A 120 -1.02 -8.28 18.81
C HIS A 120 -0.84 -9.59 18.03
N LEU A 121 -1.83 -9.96 17.21
CA LEU A 121 -1.83 -11.23 16.47
C LEU A 121 -1.01 -11.17 15.19
N LYS A 122 -0.99 -10.04 14.51
CA LYS A 122 -0.49 -9.91 13.14
C LYS A 122 0.80 -9.10 13.00
N LYS A 123 1.23 -8.42 14.05
CA LYS A 123 2.39 -7.52 14.01
C LYS A 123 3.65 -8.20 13.47
N ALA A 124 4.07 -9.29 14.07
CA ALA A 124 5.32 -9.97 13.72
C ALA A 124 5.28 -10.53 12.29
N ALA A 125 4.16 -11.14 11.90
CA ALA A 125 3.99 -11.70 10.56
C ALA A 125 4.00 -10.61 9.49
N LEU A 126 3.33 -9.48 9.74
CA LEU A 126 3.28 -8.36 8.80
C LEU A 126 4.66 -7.69 8.66
N GLU A 127 5.35 -7.45 9.77
CA GLU A 127 6.71 -6.90 9.74
C GLU A 127 7.66 -7.77 8.92
N LYS A 128 7.57 -9.09 9.11
CA LYS A 128 8.35 -10.05 8.33
C LYS A 128 7.97 -10.03 6.86
N ALA A 129 6.68 -10.03 6.55
CA ALA A 129 6.19 -10.05 5.17
C ALA A 129 6.58 -8.79 4.40
N MET A 130 6.62 -7.62 5.07
CA MET A 130 6.93 -6.34 4.43
C MET A 130 8.41 -6.01 4.39
N THR A 131 9.25 -6.72 5.15
CA THR A 131 10.71 -6.55 5.08
C THR A 131 11.28 -7.33 3.89
N GLY A 132 12.12 -6.70 3.11
CA GLY A 132 12.74 -7.33 1.93
C GLY A 132 12.37 -6.63 0.62
N THR A 133 12.61 -7.33 -0.48
CA THR A 133 12.37 -6.79 -1.82
C THR A 133 11.00 -7.25 -2.33
N HIS A 134 10.22 -6.28 -2.81
CA HIS A 134 8.87 -6.50 -3.32
C HIS A 134 8.78 -6.16 -4.80
N ASP A 135 8.15 -7.03 -5.58
CA ASP A 135 7.71 -6.71 -6.92
C ASP A 135 6.45 -5.84 -6.81
N VAL A 136 6.57 -4.62 -7.28
CA VAL A 136 5.48 -3.62 -7.18
C VAL A 136 4.83 -3.33 -8.52
N GLY A 137 5.00 -4.22 -9.49
CA GLY A 137 4.42 -4.09 -10.82
C GLY A 137 5.19 -3.12 -11.72
N GLY A 138 4.88 -3.15 -13.01
CA GLY A 138 5.51 -2.28 -13.99
C GLY A 138 7.00 -2.52 -14.19
N GLY A 139 7.50 -3.72 -13.84
CA GLY A 139 8.91 -4.04 -13.89
C GLY A 139 9.74 -3.39 -12.79
N LYS A 140 9.12 -2.87 -11.75
CA LYS A 140 9.78 -2.18 -10.64
C LYS A 140 9.80 -3.01 -9.38
N THR A 141 10.86 -2.85 -8.59
CA THR A 141 10.97 -3.44 -7.26
C THR A 141 11.24 -2.36 -6.22
N VAL A 142 10.80 -2.62 -4.99
CA VAL A 142 11.09 -1.77 -3.83
C VAL A 142 11.68 -2.65 -2.73
N THR A 143 12.80 -2.23 -2.17
CA THR A 143 13.43 -2.91 -1.05
C THR A 143 13.13 -2.16 0.24
N VAL A 144 12.51 -2.83 1.20
CA VAL A 144 12.23 -2.34 2.54
C VAL A 144 13.25 -2.94 3.50
N ALA A 145 14.10 -2.11 4.06
CA ALA A 145 15.15 -2.58 4.97
C ALA A 145 14.56 -3.04 6.32
N LYS A 146 13.57 -2.31 6.82
CA LYS A 146 12.86 -2.65 8.06
C LYS A 146 11.42 -2.20 7.97
N ALA A 147 10.49 -3.07 8.39
CA ALA A 147 9.08 -2.75 8.54
C ALA A 147 8.70 -2.77 10.02
N LEU A 148 7.86 -1.82 10.43
CA LEU A 148 7.33 -1.71 11.77
C LEU A 148 5.82 -1.56 11.70
N ALA A 149 5.09 -2.48 12.32
CA ALA A 149 3.64 -2.38 12.42
C ALA A 149 3.24 -1.65 13.71
N VAL A 150 2.33 -0.70 13.59
CA VAL A 150 1.82 0.09 14.72
C VAL A 150 0.30 0.12 14.69
N ALA A 151 -0.31 0.38 15.84
CA ALA A 151 -1.76 0.56 15.90
C ALA A 151 -2.19 1.81 15.13
N GLN A 152 -3.22 1.71 14.29
CA GLN A 152 -3.73 2.84 13.50
C GLN A 152 -4.02 4.10 14.33
N PRO A 153 -4.64 4.02 15.51
CA PRO A 153 -4.82 5.20 16.35
C PRO A 153 -3.51 5.86 16.81
N GLN A 154 -2.45 5.08 17.05
CA GLN A 154 -1.13 5.63 17.39
C GLN A 154 -0.51 6.37 16.21
N GLY A 155 -0.67 5.85 15.00
CA GLY A 155 -0.24 6.52 13.78
C GLY A 155 -0.95 7.85 13.58
N ALA A 156 -2.26 7.90 13.81
CA ALA A 156 -3.04 9.12 13.73
C ALA A 156 -2.62 10.14 14.78
N LEU A 157 -2.36 9.70 16.00
CA LEU A 157 -1.89 10.56 17.09
C LEU A 157 -0.51 11.13 16.81
N ALA A 158 0.40 10.32 16.29
CA ALA A 158 1.74 10.74 15.91
C ALA A 158 1.69 11.80 14.81
N HIS A 159 0.81 11.63 13.83
CA HIS A 159 0.58 12.63 12.79
C HIS A 159 0.05 13.94 13.38
N TYR A 160 -0.93 13.85 14.26
CA TYR A 160 -1.48 15.04 14.94
C TYR A 160 -0.42 15.76 15.75
N ALA A 161 0.43 15.05 16.47
CA ALA A 161 1.50 15.63 17.28
C ALA A 161 2.64 16.24 16.45
N SER A 162 2.79 15.83 15.18
CA SER A 162 3.82 16.37 14.27
C SER A 162 3.39 17.67 13.55
N VAL A 163 2.13 18.02 13.66
CA VAL A 163 1.54 19.22 13.07
C VAL A 163 1.52 20.33 14.12
#